data_e1c87bccd52b63f51220c06856619a0b
#
_entry.id   e1c87bccd52b63f51220c06856619a0b
#
_cell.length_a   1.000
_cell.length_b   1.000
_cell.length_c   1.000
_cell.angle_alpha   90.00
_cell.angle_beta   90.00
_cell.angle_gamma   90.00
#
_symmetry.space_group_name_H-M   'P 1'
#
loop_
_entity.id
_entity.type
_entity.pdbx_description
1 polymer ?
#
loop_
_entity_poly.entity_id
_entity_poly.type
_entity_poly.pdbx_seq_one_letter_code
_entity_poly.pdbx_strand_id
1 'polypeptide(L)'
;MRPLTLARGSLRLCSHLSNELMDFGSLAKQEQLKRANVQNLTPAAKWHHPKELQDDDKEQEHFLKISDTRRPRVQDFEKKIGELLLRKDLSGALKVLDVEMKEELVHPNGSVFNLLIHACGKMGYARKASELLFRYKSRAEAEVRLNMYSDVFHACVNSPVETKEECLRIAHRLRKSLLKDFQKPLTVPLYNTMIAAFGRSGCTKTAYEIIDEMLRKNVLVTTDTFNHLLQACISDRKAGFKLAMAVYRRMLEKKVEPDIHTFNLVLRATRDCGIGSGKVVNDLLLDAMTSQEIRRFKDRIQIDDGKAQGKTEQVGVEGEVTLVENNQLVRNKDTLAPNLLARQPNFDFICGVSNDIVTAKHRLQMLGDLEGFVHVVKQEYNVRLNIQSFSLLIQSVSPEDECKLLELAREEGNPDTDFYNQLMRKRVERGDYKGANQLMDVMNEQGQSPNIVTFGCLAMTCQTPKSIFQFLKDIEACGICPNLVIMTKLIKNASRMKRPDIVLNLLKTTDRYQLEPDIHMLKTVENFYRNYSRFIAAVENGKVRVRGSESWLYQEMKDGQPKFTAFCEFYKKLLRKRNVKLPSHPWDQYSTT
;
A
#
# COMPACT_ATOMS: atom_id res chain seq x y z
N MET A 1 -49.45 -27.13 -13.24
CA MET A 1 -50.73 -26.42 -13.45
C MET A 1 -51.33 -26.06 -12.13
N ARG A 2 -51.10 -24.85 -11.69
CA ARG A 2 -51.95 -24.03 -10.79
C ARG A 2 -51.44 -22.60 -10.81
N PRO A 3 -51.94 -21.74 -11.69
CA PRO A 3 -51.85 -20.30 -11.53
C PRO A 3 -53.18 -19.77 -11.00
N LEU A 4 -53.17 -18.58 -10.43
CA LEU A 4 -54.33 -17.75 -10.16
C LEU A 4 -54.94 -17.81 -8.74
N THR A 5 -54.20 -17.32 -7.77
CA THR A 5 -54.84 -16.81 -6.55
C THR A 5 -54.39 -15.38 -6.16
N LEU A 6 -53.58 -14.71 -6.98
CA LEU A 6 -53.11 -13.32 -6.70
C LEU A 6 -53.96 -12.24 -7.41
N ALA A 7 -54.86 -12.60 -8.33
CA ALA A 7 -55.65 -11.62 -9.05
C ALA A 7 -56.94 -11.16 -8.33
N ARG A 8 -57.38 -11.86 -7.28
CA ARG A 8 -58.65 -11.50 -6.57
C ARG A 8 -58.47 -10.43 -5.46
N GLY A 9 -57.21 -10.24 -4.98
CA GLY A 9 -56.95 -9.21 -3.97
C GLY A 9 -56.87 -7.79 -4.54
N SER A 10 -56.30 -7.63 -5.73
CA SER A 10 -56.17 -6.32 -6.39
C SER A 10 -57.47 -5.75 -6.95
N LEU A 11 -58.40 -6.60 -7.32
CA LEU A 11 -59.71 -6.18 -7.79
C LEU A 11 -60.63 -5.67 -6.63
N ARG A 12 -60.44 -6.13 -5.40
CA ARG A 12 -61.18 -5.60 -4.25
C ARG A 12 -60.68 -4.21 -3.83
N LEU A 13 -59.39 -3.91 -3.97
CA LEU A 13 -58.85 -2.58 -3.70
C LEU A 13 -59.30 -1.55 -4.74
N CYS A 14 -59.41 -1.95 -6.02
CA CYS A 14 -59.96 -1.06 -7.03
C CYS A 14 -61.47 -0.85 -6.90
N SER A 15 -62.24 -1.81 -6.36
CA SER A 15 -63.67 -1.59 -6.10
C SER A 15 -63.91 -0.66 -4.90
N HIS A 16 -63.06 -0.64 -3.90
CA HIS A 16 -63.15 0.33 -2.81
C HIS A 16 -62.79 1.72 -3.27
N LEU A 17 -61.74 1.90 -4.08
CA LEU A 17 -61.37 3.19 -4.65
C LEU A 17 -62.44 3.75 -5.62
N SER A 18 -63.14 2.89 -6.39
CA SER A 18 -64.22 3.31 -7.24
C SER A 18 -65.47 3.73 -6.44
N ASN A 19 -65.72 3.13 -5.27
CA ASN A 19 -66.83 3.54 -4.40
C ASN A 19 -66.51 4.86 -3.68
N GLU A 20 -65.30 5.12 -3.25
CA GLU A 20 -64.88 6.41 -2.69
C GLU A 20 -64.90 7.53 -3.74
N LEU A 21 -64.55 7.25 -5.00
CA LEU A 21 -64.67 8.19 -6.11
C LEU A 21 -66.13 8.50 -6.46
N MET A 22 -67.07 7.55 -6.26
CA MET A 22 -68.52 7.81 -6.43
C MET A 22 -69.07 8.70 -5.33
N ASP A 23 -68.60 8.59 -4.10
CA ASP A 23 -68.98 9.48 -3.00
C ASP A 23 -68.49 10.90 -3.20
N PHE A 24 -67.31 11.12 -3.73
CA PHE A 24 -66.80 12.43 -4.12
C PHE A 24 -67.63 13.03 -5.27
N GLY A 25 -68.10 12.24 -6.23
CA GLY A 25 -68.96 12.68 -7.30
C GLY A 25 -70.36 13.10 -6.83
N SER A 26 -70.89 12.49 -5.78
CA SER A 26 -72.17 12.88 -5.17
C SER A 26 -72.05 14.17 -4.36
N LEU A 27 -70.89 14.38 -3.68
CA LEU A 27 -70.60 15.64 -2.99
C LEU A 27 -70.48 16.82 -3.98
N ALA A 28 -69.82 16.62 -5.11
CA ALA A 28 -69.68 17.64 -6.16
C ALA A 28 -71.08 18.01 -6.76
N LYS A 29 -71.96 17.02 -6.93
CA LYS A 29 -73.36 17.31 -7.34
C LYS A 29 -74.14 18.07 -6.27
N GLN A 30 -73.94 17.74 -4.97
CA GLN A 30 -74.60 18.53 -3.91
C GLN A 30 -74.08 19.97 -3.81
N GLU A 31 -72.76 20.18 -4.06
CA GLU A 31 -72.24 21.54 -4.15
C GLU A 31 -72.77 22.32 -5.37
N GLN A 32 -72.89 21.63 -6.52
CA GLN A 32 -73.53 22.28 -7.70
C GLN A 32 -75.00 22.64 -7.44
N LEU A 33 -75.76 21.81 -6.72
CA LEU A 33 -77.11 22.09 -6.29
C LEU A 33 -77.17 23.25 -5.25
N LYS A 34 -76.20 23.29 -4.34
CA LYS A 34 -76.04 24.40 -3.41
C LYS A 34 -75.68 25.72 -4.16
N ARG A 35 -74.85 25.65 -5.17
CA ARG A 35 -74.49 26.79 -6.03
C ARG A 35 -75.66 27.24 -6.88
N ALA A 36 -76.48 26.33 -7.38
CA ALA A 36 -77.74 26.70 -8.09
C ALA A 36 -78.75 27.38 -7.19
N ASN A 37 -78.81 26.99 -5.91
CA ASN A 37 -79.67 27.65 -4.93
C ASN A 37 -79.11 29.02 -4.47
N VAL A 38 -77.84 29.27 -4.54
CA VAL A 38 -77.19 30.55 -4.20
C VAL A 38 -77.32 31.56 -5.33
N GLN A 39 -77.56 31.12 -6.57
CA GLN A 39 -77.85 32.05 -7.69
C GLN A 39 -79.14 32.86 -7.52
N ASN A 40 -80.02 32.52 -6.59
CA ASN A 40 -81.21 33.25 -6.24
C ASN A 40 -81.04 34.17 -5.04
N LEU A 41 -79.89 34.35 -4.50
CA LEU A 41 -79.53 35.29 -3.46
C LEU A 41 -79.13 36.65 -4.09
N THR A 42 -79.55 37.70 -3.47
CA THR A 42 -79.43 39.12 -3.89
C THR A 42 -78.01 39.53 -4.36
N PRO A 43 -77.91 40.59 -5.21
CA PRO A 43 -76.64 40.95 -5.93
C PRO A 43 -75.45 41.33 -5.04
N ALA A 44 -75.60 41.45 -3.75
CA ALA A 44 -74.55 41.86 -2.82
C ALA A 44 -73.52 40.74 -2.52
N ALA A 45 -73.81 39.48 -2.90
CA ALA A 45 -72.92 38.32 -2.60
C ALA A 45 -71.98 38.01 -3.76
N LYS A 46 -71.88 38.80 -4.81
CA LYS A 46 -71.02 38.59 -5.99
C LYS A 46 -69.80 39.49 -6.06
N TRP A 47 -69.44 40.18 -5.00
CA TRP A 47 -68.31 41.07 -5.01
C TRP A 47 -67.05 40.28 -4.59
N HIS A 48 -66.29 39.68 -5.58
CA HIS A 48 -64.90 39.40 -5.39
C HIS A 48 -64.10 40.69 -5.44
N HIS A 49 -63.28 40.93 -4.42
CA HIS A 49 -62.51 42.18 -4.35
C HIS A 49 -61.49 42.14 -5.50
N PRO A 50 -61.29 43.20 -6.30
CA PRO A 50 -60.37 43.23 -7.44
C PRO A 50 -58.92 42.81 -7.07
N LYS A 51 -58.55 42.95 -5.80
CA LYS A 51 -57.25 42.47 -5.29
C LYS A 51 -57.14 40.95 -5.16
N GLU A 52 -58.24 40.25 -4.80
CA GLU A 52 -58.24 38.80 -4.68
C GLU A 52 -58.10 38.11 -6.04
N LEU A 53 -58.75 38.67 -7.11
CA LEU A 53 -58.59 38.19 -8.47
C LEU A 53 -57.14 38.37 -9.01
N GLN A 54 -56.48 39.49 -8.64
CA GLN A 54 -55.07 39.71 -9.04
C GLN A 54 -54.07 38.81 -8.31
N ASP A 55 -54.39 38.41 -7.08
CA ASP A 55 -53.52 37.48 -6.33
C ASP A 55 -53.77 36.07 -6.79
N ASP A 56 -54.98 35.64 -7.13
CA ASP A 56 -55.30 34.36 -7.77
C ASP A 56 -54.61 34.21 -9.14
N ASP A 57 -54.61 35.28 -9.96
CA ASP A 57 -53.89 35.25 -11.24
C ASP A 57 -52.38 35.15 -11.05
N LYS A 58 -51.82 35.80 -10.05
CA LYS A 58 -50.40 35.69 -9.71
C LYS A 58 -50.04 34.31 -9.15
N GLU A 59 -50.90 33.73 -8.33
CA GLU A 59 -50.73 32.35 -7.85
C GLU A 59 -50.84 31.34 -9.00
N GLN A 60 -51.77 31.52 -9.94
CA GLN A 60 -51.86 30.73 -11.14
C GLN A 60 -50.63 30.88 -12.06
N GLU A 61 -50.15 32.11 -12.28
CA GLU A 61 -48.90 32.33 -13.02
C GLU A 61 -47.68 31.70 -12.32
N HIS A 62 -47.61 31.78 -10.99
CA HIS A 62 -46.58 31.15 -10.20
C HIS A 62 -46.66 29.63 -10.30
N PHE A 63 -47.87 29.06 -10.28
CA PHE A 63 -48.11 27.62 -10.44
C PHE A 63 -47.79 27.15 -11.86
N LEU A 64 -48.10 27.92 -12.90
CA LEU A 64 -47.71 27.64 -14.27
C LEU A 64 -46.21 27.72 -14.48
N LYS A 65 -45.53 28.72 -13.87
CA LYS A 65 -44.07 28.83 -13.88
C LYS A 65 -43.39 27.64 -13.18
N ILE A 66 -43.96 27.13 -12.09
CA ILE A 66 -43.46 25.93 -11.39
C ILE A 66 -43.72 24.67 -12.21
N SER A 67 -44.82 24.57 -12.95
CA SER A 67 -45.12 23.41 -13.79
C SER A 67 -44.26 23.34 -15.06
N ASP A 68 -43.74 24.48 -15.52
CA ASP A 68 -42.84 24.54 -16.68
C ASP A 68 -41.37 24.24 -16.33
N THR A 69 -40.98 24.26 -15.04
CA THR A 69 -39.68 23.78 -14.63
C THR A 69 -39.64 22.25 -14.77
N ARG A 70 -38.94 21.77 -15.79
CA ARG A 70 -38.72 20.34 -16.04
C ARG A 70 -38.18 19.66 -14.78
N ARG A 71 -39.01 18.85 -14.11
CA ARG A 71 -38.56 18.12 -12.91
C ARG A 71 -37.29 17.34 -13.23
N PRO A 72 -36.24 17.49 -12.43
CA PRO A 72 -34.99 16.81 -12.69
C PRO A 72 -35.24 15.30 -12.73
N ARG A 73 -34.70 14.65 -13.77
CA ARG A 73 -34.78 13.19 -13.92
C ARG A 73 -33.58 12.53 -13.25
N VAL A 74 -33.71 11.26 -12.91
CA VAL A 74 -32.59 10.47 -12.35
C VAL A 74 -31.32 10.59 -13.21
N GLN A 75 -31.47 10.66 -14.55
CA GLN A 75 -30.35 10.81 -15.48
C GLN A 75 -29.59 12.14 -15.33
N ASP A 76 -30.23 13.20 -14.92
CA ASP A 76 -29.60 14.50 -14.70
C ASP A 76 -28.70 14.44 -13.44
N PHE A 77 -29.15 13.75 -12.39
CA PHE A 77 -28.35 13.46 -11.21
C PHE A 77 -27.21 12.47 -11.49
N GLU A 78 -27.43 11.46 -12.34
CA GLU A 78 -26.36 10.54 -12.79
C GLU A 78 -25.22 11.32 -13.48
N LYS A 79 -25.55 12.26 -14.38
CA LYS A 79 -24.56 13.13 -15.04
C LYS A 79 -23.82 14.00 -14.03
N LYS A 80 -24.56 14.66 -13.13
CA LYS A 80 -23.98 15.52 -12.08
C LYS A 80 -23.03 14.74 -11.17
N ILE A 81 -23.43 13.55 -10.72
CA ILE A 81 -22.58 12.64 -9.95
C ILE A 81 -21.34 12.25 -10.77
N GLY A 82 -21.51 11.88 -12.05
CA GLY A 82 -20.40 11.55 -12.94
C GLY A 82 -19.37 12.67 -13.07
N GLU A 83 -19.81 13.91 -13.25
CA GLU A 83 -18.95 15.09 -13.33
C GLU A 83 -18.19 15.36 -12.02
N LEU A 84 -18.84 15.22 -10.87
CA LEU A 84 -18.20 15.35 -9.56
C LEU A 84 -17.14 14.26 -9.33
N LEU A 85 -17.43 13.03 -9.74
CA LEU A 85 -16.50 11.92 -9.65
C LEU A 85 -15.29 12.08 -10.57
N LEU A 86 -15.44 12.67 -11.76
CA LEU A 86 -14.31 13.03 -12.63
C LEU A 86 -13.39 14.06 -11.97
N ARG A 87 -13.95 14.99 -11.19
CA ARG A 87 -13.19 15.96 -10.37
C ARG A 87 -12.63 15.36 -9.07
N LYS A 88 -12.85 14.06 -8.83
CA LYS A 88 -12.48 13.34 -7.59
C LYS A 88 -13.19 13.86 -6.32
N ASP A 89 -14.31 14.55 -6.47
CA ASP A 89 -15.12 15.02 -5.35
C ASP A 89 -16.20 13.99 -4.99
N LEU A 90 -15.81 12.98 -4.20
CA LEU A 90 -16.72 11.98 -3.69
C LEU A 90 -17.70 12.57 -2.67
N SER A 91 -17.27 13.58 -1.91
CA SER A 91 -18.12 14.20 -0.87
C SER A 91 -19.29 14.94 -1.49
N GLY A 92 -19.04 15.68 -2.57
CA GLY A 92 -20.07 16.33 -3.37
C GLY A 92 -21.02 15.31 -4.00
N ALA A 93 -20.49 14.24 -4.60
CA ALA A 93 -21.31 13.19 -5.20
C ALA A 93 -22.22 12.47 -4.19
N LEU A 94 -21.76 12.26 -2.96
CA LEU A 94 -22.60 11.69 -1.88
C LEU A 94 -23.67 12.67 -1.40
N LYS A 95 -23.38 13.97 -1.37
CA LYS A 95 -24.39 15.00 -1.04
C LYS A 95 -25.52 15.04 -2.05
N VAL A 96 -25.22 14.86 -3.34
CA VAL A 96 -26.25 14.75 -4.37
C VAL A 96 -27.22 13.59 -4.05
N LEU A 97 -26.71 12.41 -3.65
CA LEU A 97 -27.56 11.27 -3.27
C LEU A 97 -28.32 11.49 -1.96
N ASP A 98 -27.65 12.06 -0.95
CA ASP A 98 -28.21 12.12 0.41
C ASP A 98 -29.07 13.34 0.68
N VAL A 99 -28.89 14.44 -0.06
CA VAL A 99 -29.61 15.72 0.10
C VAL A 99 -30.41 16.05 -1.14
N GLU A 100 -29.76 16.37 -2.26
CA GLU A 100 -30.42 16.93 -3.44
C GLU A 100 -31.52 16.01 -4.01
N MET A 101 -31.21 14.71 -4.22
CA MET A 101 -32.21 13.75 -4.72
C MET A 101 -33.39 13.56 -3.77
N LYS A 102 -33.19 13.77 -2.46
CA LYS A 102 -34.28 13.72 -1.47
C LYS A 102 -35.14 14.99 -1.47
N GLU A 103 -34.50 16.15 -1.59
CA GLU A 103 -35.18 17.43 -1.68
C GLU A 103 -36.10 17.50 -2.90
N GLU A 104 -35.60 17.00 -4.04
CA GLU A 104 -36.36 16.91 -5.30
C GLU A 104 -37.31 15.70 -5.38
N LEU A 105 -37.40 14.87 -4.30
CA LEU A 105 -38.21 13.66 -4.22
C LEU A 105 -37.94 12.66 -5.35
N VAL A 106 -36.72 12.66 -5.87
CA VAL A 106 -36.28 11.73 -6.91
C VAL A 106 -35.67 10.48 -6.29
N HIS A 107 -36.24 9.31 -6.59
CA HIS A 107 -35.73 8.04 -6.08
C HIS A 107 -34.48 7.59 -6.87
N PRO A 108 -33.31 7.41 -6.22
CA PRO A 108 -32.12 6.94 -6.88
C PRO A 108 -32.32 5.48 -7.37
N ASN A 109 -31.89 5.21 -8.60
CA ASN A 109 -31.94 3.90 -9.22
C ASN A 109 -30.63 3.10 -8.98
N GLY A 110 -30.56 1.87 -9.52
CA GLY A 110 -29.37 1.02 -9.42
C GLY A 110 -28.13 1.62 -10.07
N SER A 111 -28.26 2.43 -11.13
CA SER A 111 -27.14 3.10 -11.80
C SER A 111 -26.42 4.11 -10.88
N VAL A 112 -27.19 4.93 -10.17
CA VAL A 112 -26.65 5.90 -9.20
C VAL A 112 -25.83 5.19 -8.11
N PHE A 113 -26.39 4.12 -7.52
CA PHE A 113 -25.66 3.34 -6.53
C PHE A 113 -24.42 2.68 -7.09
N ASN A 114 -24.50 2.12 -8.31
CA ASN A 114 -23.38 1.47 -8.97
C ASN A 114 -22.22 2.46 -9.22
N LEU A 115 -22.53 3.68 -9.72
CA LEU A 115 -21.54 4.73 -9.94
C LEU A 115 -20.82 5.11 -8.64
N LEU A 116 -21.57 5.32 -7.56
CA LEU A 116 -21.00 5.71 -6.26
C LEU A 116 -20.21 4.58 -5.61
N ILE A 117 -20.69 3.32 -5.67
CA ILE A 117 -19.98 2.15 -5.15
C ILE A 117 -18.68 1.95 -5.93
N HIS A 118 -18.72 2.06 -7.26
CA HIS A 118 -17.52 1.96 -8.11
C HIS A 118 -16.49 3.05 -7.77
N ALA A 119 -16.92 4.29 -7.58
CA ALA A 119 -16.03 5.38 -7.18
C ALA A 119 -15.42 5.14 -5.80
N CYS A 120 -16.22 4.72 -4.82
CA CYS A 120 -15.72 4.30 -3.50
C CYS A 120 -14.71 3.15 -3.63
N GLY A 121 -14.95 2.20 -4.54
CA GLY A 121 -14.05 1.09 -4.84
C GLY A 121 -12.67 1.56 -5.32
N LYS A 122 -12.64 2.50 -6.26
CA LYS A 122 -11.40 3.09 -6.78
C LYS A 122 -10.64 3.91 -5.73
N MET A 123 -11.37 4.67 -4.91
CA MET A 123 -10.78 5.55 -3.89
C MET A 123 -10.44 4.83 -2.58
N GLY A 124 -10.87 3.57 -2.39
CA GLY A 124 -10.57 2.77 -1.19
C GLY A 124 -11.43 3.09 0.03
N TYR A 125 -12.65 3.61 -0.13
CA TYR A 125 -13.60 3.86 0.97
C TYR A 125 -14.50 2.63 1.20
N ALA A 126 -13.94 1.56 1.77
CA ALA A 126 -14.60 0.27 1.91
C ALA A 126 -15.86 0.31 2.78
N ARG A 127 -15.83 1.07 3.89
CA ARG A 127 -16.98 1.25 4.77
C ARG A 127 -18.15 1.88 4.03
N LYS A 128 -17.87 3.00 3.33
CA LYS A 128 -18.92 3.73 2.60
C LYS A 128 -19.47 2.91 1.42
N ALA A 129 -18.60 2.23 0.68
CA ALA A 129 -19.02 1.32 -0.38
C ALA A 129 -19.94 0.21 0.14
N SER A 130 -19.59 -0.40 1.28
CA SER A 130 -20.41 -1.41 1.95
C SER A 130 -21.76 -0.86 2.42
N GLU A 131 -21.78 0.33 3.03
CA GLU A 131 -23.03 1.01 3.46
C GLU A 131 -23.96 1.25 2.26
N LEU A 132 -23.44 1.76 1.15
CA LEU A 132 -24.22 2.02 -0.07
C LEU A 132 -24.80 0.73 -0.67
N LEU A 133 -24.00 -0.35 -0.73
CA LEU A 133 -24.45 -1.65 -1.22
C LEU A 133 -25.60 -2.20 -0.37
N PHE A 134 -25.47 -2.21 0.95
CA PHE A 134 -26.51 -2.72 1.84
C PHE A 134 -27.74 -1.82 1.87
N ARG A 135 -27.57 -0.48 1.77
CA ARG A 135 -28.66 0.47 1.61
C ARG A 135 -29.43 0.23 0.30
N TYR A 136 -28.74 -0.02 -0.81
CA TYR A 136 -29.39 -0.38 -2.06
C TYR A 136 -30.13 -1.72 -1.93
N LYS A 137 -29.48 -2.74 -1.36
CA LYS A 137 -30.06 -4.06 -1.18
C LYS A 137 -31.30 -4.10 -0.29
N SER A 138 -31.46 -3.16 0.65
CA SER A 138 -32.65 -3.08 1.51
C SER A 138 -33.91 -2.59 0.78
N ARG A 139 -33.82 -2.18 -0.48
CA ARG A 139 -34.97 -1.74 -1.29
C ARG A 139 -35.70 -2.95 -1.89
N ALA A 140 -37.02 -2.86 -1.98
CA ALA A 140 -37.85 -3.97 -2.47
C ALA A 140 -37.56 -4.35 -3.94
N GLU A 141 -37.14 -3.39 -4.76
CA GLU A 141 -36.89 -3.57 -6.21
C GLU A 141 -35.38 -3.66 -6.55
N ALA A 142 -34.52 -3.97 -5.58
CA ALA A 142 -33.09 -3.93 -5.78
C ALA A 142 -32.58 -5.17 -6.52
N GLU A 143 -32.20 -5.02 -7.76
CA GLU A 143 -31.39 -6.01 -8.51
C GLU A 143 -29.90 -5.78 -8.26
N VAL A 144 -29.36 -6.47 -7.27
CA VAL A 144 -27.93 -6.36 -6.95
C VAL A 144 -27.11 -7.15 -7.96
N ARG A 145 -26.16 -6.48 -8.62
CA ARG A 145 -25.28 -7.08 -9.63
C ARG A 145 -23.96 -7.55 -9.00
N LEU A 146 -23.35 -8.59 -9.57
CA LEU A 146 -22.04 -9.10 -9.14
C LEU A 146 -20.94 -8.01 -9.13
N ASN A 147 -21.01 -7.07 -10.08
CA ASN A 147 -20.04 -5.97 -10.15
C ASN A 147 -20.05 -5.08 -8.91
N MET A 148 -21.22 -4.84 -8.30
CA MET A 148 -21.31 -4.06 -7.07
C MET A 148 -20.56 -4.74 -5.91
N TYR A 149 -20.64 -6.07 -5.81
CA TYR A 149 -19.85 -6.83 -4.83
C TYR A 149 -18.36 -6.74 -5.12
N SER A 150 -17.97 -6.88 -6.40
CA SER A 150 -16.58 -6.75 -6.83
C SER A 150 -16.01 -5.39 -6.45
N ASP A 151 -16.76 -4.30 -6.68
CA ASP A 151 -16.32 -2.94 -6.37
C ASP A 151 -16.13 -2.72 -4.86
N VAL A 152 -16.98 -3.31 -4.01
CA VAL A 152 -16.78 -3.22 -2.55
C VAL A 152 -15.57 -4.06 -2.09
N PHE A 153 -15.31 -5.22 -2.70
CA PHE A 153 -14.06 -5.95 -2.45
C PHE A 153 -12.83 -5.16 -2.93
N HIS A 154 -12.91 -4.50 -4.09
CA HIS A 154 -11.87 -3.58 -4.54
C HIS A 154 -11.64 -2.42 -3.57
N ALA A 155 -12.72 -1.86 -2.97
CA ALA A 155 -12.58 -0.86 -1.93
C ALA A 155 -11.77 -1.38 -0.73
N CYS A 156 -11.98 -2.62 -0.31
CA CYS A 156 -11.19 -3.24 0.77
C CYS A 156 -9.71 -3.42 0.36
N VAL A 157 -9.44 -3.73 -0.92
CA VAL A 157 -8.06 -3.84 -1.44
C VAL A 157 -7.38 -2.48 -1.47
N ASN A 158 -8.06 -1.43 -1.90
CA ASN A 158 -7.49 -0.11 -2.11
C ASN A 158 -7.52 0.77 -0.85
N SER A 159 -8.13 0.32 0.25
CA SER A 159 -8.38 1.15 1.42
C SER A 159 -7.08 1.63 2.10
N PRO A 160 -6.80 2.94 2.07
CA PRO A 160 -5.78 3.55 2.93
C PRO A 160 -6.37 4.08 4.24
N VAL A 161 -7.69 4.17 4.36
CA VAL A 161 -8.42 4.89 5.41
C VAL A 161 -8.85 3.94 6.52
N GLU A 162 -9.39 2.77 6.16
CA GLU A 162 -9.87 1.79 7.12
C GLU A 162 -8.73 0.87 7.61
N THR A 163 -8.89 0.39 8.82
CA THR A 163 -7.96 -0.60 9.38
C THR A 163 -8.13 -1.96 8.68
N LYS A 164 -7.07 -2.77 8.70
CA LYS A 164 -7.12 -4.14 8.15
C LYS A 164 -8.22 -4.98 8.78
N GLU A 165 -8.47 -4.81 10.07
CA GLU A 165 -9.52 -5.53 10.81
C GLU A 165 -10.92 -5.11 10.36
N GLU A 166 -11.13 -3.83 10.07
CA GLU A 166 -12.40 -3.33 9.56
C GLU A 166 -12.67 -3.83 8.14
N CYS A 167 -11.68 -3.76 7.26
CA CYS A 167 -11.75 -4.36 5.92
C CYS A 167 -12.06 -5.85 5.97
N LEU A 168 -11.45 -6.59 6.89
CA LEU A 168 -11.69 -8.02 7.08
C LEU A 168 -13.14 -8.29 7.51
N ARG A 169 -13.67 -7.53 8.46
CA ARG A 169 -15.09 -7.64 8.88
C ARG A 169 -16.05 -7.36 7.73
N ILE A 170 -15.78 -6.32 6.93
CA ILE A 170 -16.55 -5.99 5.74
C ILE A 170 -16.48 -7.13 4.72
N ALA A 171 -15.29 -7.63 4.41
CA ALA A 171 -15.09 -8.73 3.45
C ALA A 171 -15.85 -10.01 3.86
N HIS A 172 -15.81 -10.40 5.13
CA HIS A 172 -16.58 -11.55 5.64
C HIS A 172 -18.10 -11.35 5.51
N ARG A 173 -18.59 -10.16 5.87
CA ARG A 173 -20.01 -9.81 5.73
C ARG A 173 -20.45 -9.86 4.27
N LEU A 174 -19.63 -9.32 3.38
CA LEU A 174 -19.86 -9.34 1.93
C LEU A 174 -19.90 -10.76 1.36
N ARG A 175 -18.90 -11.60 1.71
CA ARG A 175 -18.86 -13.00 1.26
C ARG A 175 -20.10 -13.77 1.71
N LYS A 176 -20.51 -13.59 2.98
CA LYS A 176 -21.72 -14.22 3.49
C LYS A 176 -22.99 -13.76 2.75
N SER A 177 -23.10 -12.47 2.43
CA SER A 177 -24.21 -11.92 1.67
C SER A 177 -24.20 -12.41 0.22
N LEU A 178 -23.04 -12.39 -0.44
CA LEU A 178 -22.85 -12.84 -1.81
C LEU A 178 -23.26 -14.31 -2.00
N LEU A 179 -22.83 -15.21 -1.10
CA LEU A 179 -23.17 -16.63 -1.17
C LEU A 179 -24.66 -16.92 -0.92
N LYS A 180 -25.37 -16.00 -0.26
CA LYS A 180 -26.83 -16.09 -0.10
C LYS A 180 -27.57 -15.63 -1.35
N ASP A 181 -27.08 -14.58 -2.00
CA ASP A 181 -27.76 -13.94 -3.12
C ASP A 181 -27.53 -14.71 -4.44
N PHE A 182 -26.35 -15.32 -4.58
CA PHE A 182 -25.94 -16.00 -5.81
C PHE A 182 -25.60 -17.46 -5.56
N GLN A 183 -26.46 -18.34 -6.05
CA GLN A 183 -26.25 -19.80 -5.97
C GLN A 183 -25.39 -20.34 -7.12
N LYS A 184 -25.29 -19.60 -8.23
CA LYS A 184 -24.48 -19.98 -9.40
C LYS A 184 -22.99 -19.78 -9.13
N PRO A 185 -22.09 -20.48 -9.85
CA PRO A 185 -20.67 -20.24 -9.75
C PRO A 185 -20.35 -18.76 -10.03
N LEU A 186 -19.51 -18.18 -9.19
CA LEU A 186 -19.06 -16.80 -9.34
C LEU A 186 -18.03 -16.70 -10.48
N THR A 187 -17.84 -15.51 -11.01
CA THR A 187 -16.86 -15.26 -12.08
C THR A 187 -15.42 -15.26 -11.52
N VAL A 188 -14.45 -15.67 -12.36
CA VAL A 188 -13.02 -15.68 -11.98
C VAL A 188 -12.55 -14.32 -11.46
N PRO A 189 -12.87 -13.17 -12.12
CA PRO A 189 -12.46 -11.85 -11.60
C PRO A 189 -13.00 -11.56 -10.19
N LEU A 190 -14.21 -11.98 -9.88
CA LEU A 190 -14.79 -11.78 -8.54
C LEU A 190 -14.08 -12.62 -7.48
N TYR A 191 -13.75 -13.88 -7.80
CA TYR A 191 -12.93 -14.71 -6.92
C TYR A 191 -11.55 -14.08 -6.69
N ASN A 192 -10.89 -13.57 -7.74
CA ASN A 192 -9.60 -12.91 -7.65
C ASN A 192 -9.66 -11.67 -6.75
N THR A 193 -10.70 -10.84 -6.87
CA THR A 193 -10.87 -9.67 -5.99
C THR A 193 -11.15 -10.07 -4.54
N MET A 194 -11.89 -11.15 -4.30
CA MET A 194 -12.09 -11.70 -2.96
C MET A 194 -10.76 -12.17 -2.35
N ILE A 195 -9.96 -12.94 -3.08
CA ILE A 195 -8.64 -13.41 -2.64
C ILE A 195 -7.75 -12.22 -2.29
N ALA A 196 -7.71 -11.20 -3.16
CA ALA A 196 -6.95 -9.97 -2.92
C ALA A 196 -7.42 -9.23 -1.65
N ALA A 197 -8.73 -9.09 -1.43
CA ALA A 197 -9.29 -8.40 -0.27
C ALA A 197 -8.96 -9.12 1.05
N PHE A 198 -9.14 -10.44 1.12
CA PHE A 198 -8.78 -11.23 2.29
C PHE A 198 -7.27 -11.27 2.52
N GLY A 199 -6.48 -11.42 1.45
CA GLY A 199 -5.03 -11.42 1.52
C GLY A 199 -4.46 -10.11 2.07
N ARG A 200 -4.94 -8.96 1.54
CA ARG A 200 -4.49 -7.64 2.03
C ARG A 200 -4.89 -7.37 3.47
N SER A 201 -6.04 -7.90 3.89
CA SER A 201 -6.50 -7.82 5.28
C SER A 201 -5.75 -8.77 6.24
N GLY A 202 -4.83 -9.60 5.72
CA GLY A 202 -3.99 -10.51 6.51
C GLY A 202 -4.64 -11.87 6.80
N CYS A 203 -5.79 -12.18 6.20
CA CYS A 203 -6.47 -13.48 6.38
C CYS A 203 -6.14 -14.44 5.23
N THR A 204 -4.92 -14.97 5.22
CA THR A 204 -4.45 -15.92 4.19
C THR A 204 -5.26 -17.22 4.19
N LYS A 205 -5.70 -17.69 5.36
CA LYS A 205 -6.52 -18.90 5.48
C LYS A 205 -7.78 -18.83 4.61
N THR A 206 -8.56 -17.74 4.72
CA THR A 206 -9.77 -17.57 3.92
C THR A 206 -9.45 -17.43 2.43
N ALA A 207 -8.31 -16.83 2.07
CA ALA A 207 -7.87 -16.77 0.68
C ALA A 207 -7.63 -18.17 0.10
N TYR A 208 -7.02 -19.08 0.85
CA TYR A 208 -6.88 -20.49 0.45
C TYR A 208 -8.22 -21.21 0.35
N GLU A 209 -9.13 -21.03 1.33
CA GLU A 209 -10.47 -21.61 1.28
C GLU A 209 -11.25 -21.20 0.03
N ILE A 210 -11.05 -19.97 -0.46
CA ILE A 210 -11.68 -19.46 -1.69
C ILE A 210 -11.16 -20.21 -2.92
N ILE A 211 -9.86 -20.50 -3.00
CA ILE A 211 -9.31 -21.29 -4.11
C ILE A 211 -9.82 -22.72 -4.07
N ASP A 212 -9.88 -23.33 -2.89
CA ASP A 212 -10.47 -24.65 -2.73
C ASP A 212 -11.95 -24.67 -3.14
N GLU A 213 -12.67 -23.57 -2.90
CA GLU A 213 -14.04 -23.37 -3.41
C GLU A 213 -14.08 -23.30 -4.93
N MET A 214 -13.17 -22.54 -5.57
CA MET A 214 -13.05 -22.47 -7.04
C MET A 214 -12.82 -23.85 -7.65
N LEU A 215 -11.87 -24.62 -7.08
CA LEU A 215 -11.56 -25.97 -7.56
C LEU A 215 -12.73 -26.94 -7.40
N ARG A 216 -13.44 -26.90 -6.27
CA ARG A 216 -14.65 -27.73 -6.04
C ARG A 216 -15.79 -27.39 -7.00
N LYS A 217 -15.91 -26.12 -7.40
CA LYS A 217 -16.92 -25.65 -8.34
C LYS A 217 -16.48 -25.73 -9.81
N ASN A 218 -15.33 -26.35 -10.09
CA ASN A 218 -14.72 -26.44 -11.43
C ASN A 218 -14.55 -25.06 -12.10
N VAL A 219 -14.25 -24.02 -11.32
CA VAL A 219 -13.90 -22.71 -11.87
C VAL A 219 -12.42 -22.69 -12.21
N LEU A 220 -12.10 -22.19 -13.41
CA LEU A 220 -10.73 -22.13 -13.91
C LEU A 220 -9.85 -21.27 -13.00
N VAL A 221 -8.74 -21.84 -12.52
CA VAL A 221 -7.69 -21.10 -11.77
C VAL A 221 -6.65 -20.65 -12.78
N THR A 222 -6.43 -19.33 -12.86
CA THR A 222 -5.51 -18.70 -13.80
C THR A 222 -4.22 -18.23 -13.14
N THR A 223 -3.24 -17.79 -13.93
CA THR A 223 -2.01 -17.14 -13.43
C THR A 223 -2.34 -15.96 -12.52
N ASP A 224 -3.33 -15.12 -12.89
CA ASP A 224 -3.77 -14.00 -12.04
C ASP A 224 -4.28 -14.45 -10.67
N THR A 225 -5.00 -15.59 -10.61
CA THR A 225 -5.49 -16.13 -9.33
C THR A 225 -4.33 -16.48 -8.41
N PHE A 226 -3.29 -17.14 -8.94
CA PHE A 226 -2.08 -17.44 -8.18
C PHE A 226 -1.30 -16.20 -7.80
N ASN A 227 -1.23 -15.19 -8.68
CA ASN A 227 -0.60 -13.91 -8.39
C ASN A 227 -1.30 -13.18 -7.22
N HIS A 228 -2.64 -13.16 -7.17
CA HIS A 228 -3.38 -12.62 -6.03
C HIS A 228 -3.12 -13.41 -4.74
N LEU A 229 -2.94 -14.72 -4.83
CA LEU A 229 -2.61 -15.55 -3.68
C LEU A 229 -1.18 -15.30 -3.18
N LEU A 230 -0.21 -15.18 -4.10
CA LEU A 230 1.17 -14.78 -3.76
C LEU A 230 1.19 -13.41 -3.08
N GLN A 231 0.41 -12.46 -3.59
CA GLN A 231 0.26 -11.16 -2.94
C GLN A 231 -0.33 -11.27 -1.54
N ALA A 232 -1.28 -12.19 -1.32
CA ALA A 232 -1.81 -12.47 0.01
C ALA A 232 -0.73 -13.01 0.95
N CYS A 233 0.14 -13.90 0.49
CA CYS A 233 1.26 -14.44 1.25
C CYS A 233 2.24 -13.35 1.71
N ILE A 234 2.52 -12.35 0.87
CA ILE A 234 3.41 -11.21 1.18
C ILE A 234 2.87 -10.35 2.34
N SER A 235 1.57 -10.42 2.64
CA SER A 235 0.97 -9.70 3.78
C SER A 235 1.42 -10.27 5.13
N ASP A 236 1.82 -11.53 5.18
CA ASP A 236 2.46 -12.16 6.34
C ASP A 236 3.97 -11.93 6.31
N ARG A 237 4.43 -10.94 7.08
CA ARG A 237 5.85 -10.60 7.18
C ARG A 237 6.70 -11.68 7.86
N LYS A 238 6.09 -12.57 8.65
CA LYS A 238 6.83 -13.58 9.43
C LYS A 238 7.12 -14.85 8.64
N ALA A 239 6.10 -15.43 7.99
CA ALA A 239 6.19 -16.71 7.29
C ALA A 239 5.83 -16.62 5.79
N GLY A 240 5.66 -15.42 5.25
CA GLY A 240 5.17 -15.19 3.90
C GLY A 240 6.03 -15.78 2.80
N PHE A 241 7.35 -15.91 2.99
CA PHE A 241 8.22 -16.56 2.01
C PHE A 241 7.91 -18.06 1.87
N LYS A 242 7.72 -18.78 3.00
CA LYS A 242 7.32 -20.19 2.98
C LYS A 242 6.01 -20.38 2.24
N LEU A 243 5.01 -19.57 2.58
CA LEU A 243 3.69 -19.63 1.97
C LEU A 243 3.75 -19.33 0.47
N ALA A 244 4.56 -18.35 0.06
CA ALA A 244 4.75 -18.01 -1.35
C ALA A 244 5.38 -19.16 -2.14
N MET A 245 6.37 -19.84 -1.58
CA MET A 245 6.98 -21.01 -2.22
C MET A 245 6.00 -22.18 -2.34
N ALA A 246 5.19 -22.44 -1.30
CA ALA A 246 4.15 -23.47 -1.37
C ALA A 246 3.11 -23.17 -2.47
N VAL A 247 2.67 -21.90 -2.57
CA VAL A 247 1.75 -21.46 -3.63
C VAL A 247 2.37 -21.60 -5.01
N TYR A 248 3.64 -21.20 -5.17
CA TYR A 248 4.36 -21.33 -6.42
C TYR A 248 4.46 -22.80 -6.87
N ARG A 249 4.77 -23.73 -5.95
CA ARG A 249 4.79 -25.18 -6.25
C ARG A 249 3.42 -25.70 -6.68
N ARG A 250 2.36 -25.30 -5.98
CA ARG A 250 0.98 -25.64 -6.37
C ARG A 250 0.60 -25.12 -7.74
N MET A 251 1.09 -23.93 -8.12
CA MET A 251 0.92 -23.36 -9.46
C MET A 251 1.51 -24.28 -10.53
N LEU A 252 2.74 -24.75 -10.32
CA LEU A 252 3.43 -25.67 -11.23
C LEU A 252 2.74 -27.04 -11.31
N GLU A 253 2.30 -27.61 -10.16
CA GLU A 253 1.51 -28.84 -10.11
C GLU A 253 0.22 -28.77 -10.94
N LYS A 254 -0.41 -27.60 -10.94
CA LYS A 254 -1.61 -27.33 -11.74
C LYS A 254 -1.29 -27.00 -13.21
N LYS A 255 -0.02 -27.05 -13.61
CA LYS A 255 0.46 -26.73 -14.97
C LYS A 255 0.06 -25.31 -15.41
N VAL A 256 -0.01 -24.37 -14.46
CA VAL A 256 -0.22 -22.96 -14.74
C VAL A 256 1.15 -22.30 -14.88
N GLU A 257 1.42 -21.71 -16.05
CA GLU A 257 2.73 -21.10 -16.32
C GLU A 257 2.88 -19.77 -15.57
N PRO A 258 4.02 -19.58 -14.86
CA PRO A 258 4.34 -18.32 -14.21
C PRO A 258 4.66 -17.23 -15.23
N ASP A 259 4.27 -16.01 -14.93
CA ASP A 259 4.58 -14.81 -15.71
C ASP A 259 5.60 -13.92 -14.99
N ILE A 260 5.99 -12.82 -15.61
CA ILE A 260 6.91 -11.85 -15.01
C ILE A 260 6.39 -11.28 -13.69
N HIS A 261 5.06 -11.12 -13.57
CA HIS A 261 4.44 -10.65 -12.35
C HIS A 261 4.56 -11.67 -11.22
N THR A 262 4.40 -12.95 -11.52
CA THR A 262 4.64 -14.06 -10.57
C THR A 262 6.05 -14.00 -10.01
N PHE A 263 7.09 -13.89 -10.87
CA PHE A 263 8.48 -13.80 -10.42
C PHE A 263 8.75 -12.54 -9.61
N ASN A 264 8.18 -11.40 -9.97
CA ASN A 264 8.27 -10.17 -9.19
C ASN A 264 7.64 -10.32 -7.80
N LEU A 265 6.51 -11.03 -7.69
CA LEU A 265 5.89 -11.32 -6.39
C LEU A 265 6.74 -12.28 -5.55
N VAL A 266 7.35 -13.29 -6.16
CA VAL A 266 8.29 -14.19 -5.47
C VAL A 266 9.51 -13.41 -4.98
N LEU A 267 10.12 -12.56 -5.80
CA LEU A 267 11.22 -11.68 -5.39
C LEU A 267 10.82 -10.73 -4.27
N ARG A 268 9.60 -10.20 -4.33
CA ARG A 268 9.06 -9.36 -3.26
C ARG A 268 8.87 -10.14 -1.96
N ALA A 269 8.39 -11.38 -2.03
CA ALA A 269 8.32 -12.26 -0.86
C ALA A 269 9.71 -12.56 -0.29
N THR A 270 10.71 -12.80 -1.16
CA THR A 270 12.12 -12.99 -0.79
C THR A 270 12.69 -11.79 -0.07
N ARG A 271 12.38 -10.58 -0.52
CA ARG A 271 12.84 -9.34 0.09
C ARG A 271 12.15 -9.05 1.42
N ASP A 272 10.82 -9.10 1.44
CA ASP A 272 9.98 -8.49 2.47
C ASP A 272 9.56 -9.47 3.59
N CYS A 273 9.57 -10.77 3.34
CA CYS A 273 8.99 -11.76 4.24
C CYS A 273 10.04 -12.69 4.84
N GLY A 274 9.77 -13.16 6.06
CA GLY A 274 10.58 -14.18 6.71
C GLY A 274 10.12 -15.60 6.37
N ILE A 275 10.88 -16.59 6.89
CA ILE A 275 10.61 -18.02 6.71
C ILE A 275 9.77 -18.60 7.86
N GLY A 276 9.62 -17.87 8.96
CA GLY A 276 9.00 -18.37 10.18
C GLY A 276 9.99 -18.96 11.17
N SER A 277 9.59 -19.92 12.01
CA SER A 277 10.46 -20.58 12.98
C SER A 277 11.41 -21.59 12.29
N GLY A 278 12.58 -21.87 12.90
CA GLY A 278 13.63 -22.71 12.29
C GLY A 278 13.21 -24.12 11.86
N LYS A 279 12.22 -24.73 12.54
CA LYS A 279 11.64 -26.03 12.11
C LYS A 279 10.93 -25.94 10.75
N VAL A 280 10.54 -24.75 10.35
CA VAL A 280 9.75 -24.47 9.15
C VAL A 280 10.58 -24.57 7.86
N VAL A 281 11.91 -24.43 7.93
CA VAL A 281 12.79 -24.55 6.76
C VAL A 281 12.80 -25.99 6.25
N ASN A 282 12.91 -26.96 7.16
CA ASN A 282 12.84 -28.37 6.79
C ASN A 282 11.46 -28.74 6.19
N ASP A 283 10.37 -28.18 6.75
CA ASP A 283 9.03 -28.38 6.21
C ASP A 283 8.89 -27.80 4.79
N LEU A 284 9.51 -26.65 4.52
CA LEU A 284 9.47 -26.02 3.20
C LEU A 284 10.20 -26.86 2.15
N LEU A 285 11.34 -27.41 2.52
CA LEU A 285 12.11 -28.33 1.67
C LEU A 285 11.33 -29.63 1.45
N LEU A 286 10.72 -30.17 2.51
CA LEU A 286 9.90 -31.38 2.42
C LEU A 286 8.65 -31.17 1.54
N ASP A 287 7.99 -30.00 1.63
CA ASP A 287 6.84 -29.66 0.79
C ASP A 287 7.22 -29.51 -0.70
N ALA A 288 8.47 -29.18 -0.99
CA ALA A 288 8.99 -29.06 -2.35
C ALA A 288 9.50 -30.40 -2.95
N MET A 289 9.68 -31.43 -2.11
CA MET A 289 10.22 -32.74 -2.49
C MET A 289 9.11 -33.73 -2.88
N THR A 290 9.45 -34.63 -3.78
CA THR A 290 8.62 -35.82 -4.06
C THR A 290 8.70 -36.84 -2.91
N SER A 291 7.73 -37.74 -2.82
CA SER A 291 7.71 -38.78 -1.78
C SER A 291 8.96 -39.65 -1.76
N GLN A 292 9.65 -39.86 -2.90
CA GLN A 292 10.89 -40.59 -2.97
C GLN A 292 12.08 -39.75 -2.45
N GLU A 293 12.15 -38.49 -2.78
CA GLU A 293 13.16 -37.55 -2.30
C GLU A 293 13.03 -37.32 -0.80
N ILE A 294 11.80 -37.23 -0.26
CA ILE A 294 11.56 -37.16 1.17
C ILE A 294 12.12 -38.38 1.93
N ARG A 295 11.95 -39.61 1.39
CA ARG A 295 12.52 -40.81 2.00
C ARG A 295 14.03 -40.73 2.03
N ARG A 296 14.69 -40.44 0.90
CA ARG A 296 16.14 -40.28 0.82
C ARG A 296 16.67 -39.19 1.76
N PHE A 297 15.97 -38.08 1.88
CA PHE A 297 16.34 -36.98 2.77
C PHE A 297 16.22 -37.38 4.25
N LYS A 298 15.15 -38.05 4.64
CA LYS A 298 14.96 -38.56 6.00
C LYS A 298 16.00 -39.61 6.38
N ASP A 299 16.34 -40.52 5.45
CA ASP A 299 17.36 -41.54 5.66
C ASP A 299 18.73 -40.89 5.89
N ARG A 300 19.08 -39.82 5.17
CA ARG A 300 20.32 -39.04 5.38
C ARG A 300 20.37 -38.34 6.74
N ILE A 301 19.30 -37.68 7.18
CA ILE A 301 19.23 -37.02 8.49
C ILE A 301 19.39 -38.04 9.63
N GLN A 302 18.76 -39.22 9.52
CA GLN A 302 18.89 -40.27 10.55
C GLN A 302 20.33 -40.85 10.63
N ILE A 303 21.07 -40.84 9.52
CA ILE A 303 22.49 -41.27 9.50
C ILE A 303 23.38 -40.24 10.21
N ASP A 304 23.07 -38.93 10.09
CA ASP A 304 23.84 -37.86 10.75
C ASP A 304 23.57 -37.82 12.26
N ASP A 305 22.31 -37.97 12.71
CA ASP A 305 21.98 -38.09 14.14
C ASP A 305 22.55 -39.34 14.80
N GLY A 306 22.68 -40.42 14.04
CA GLY A 306 23.32 -41.67 14.50
C GLY A 306 24.85 -41.59 14.62
N LYS A 307 25.51 -40.72 13.85
CA LYS A 307 26.96 -40.52 13.91
C LYS A 307 27.42 -39.56 15.02
N ALA A 308 26.53 -38.71 15.52
CA ALA A 308 26.82 -37.79 16.63
C ALA A 308 27.02 -38.49 17.99
N GLN A 309 26.72 -39.79 18.11
CA GLN A 309 26.92 -40.60 19.34
C GLN A 309 28.05 -41.64 19.32
N GLY A 310 28.87 -41.71 18.26
CA GLY A 310 29.92 -42.74 18.15
C GLY A 310 31.20 -42.23 17.52
N LYS A 311 32.25 -42.14 18.37
CA LYS A 311 33.70 -42.15 18.11
C LYS A 311 34.20 -41.87 16.69
N THR A 312 35.02 -40.83 16.62
CA THR A 312 36.08 -40.58 15.62
C THR A 312 36.78 -41.85 15.18
N GLU A 313 36.53 -42.31 13.98
CA GLU A 313 37.49 -43.12 13.21
C GLU A 313 37.52 -42.60 11.77
N GLN A 314 38.73 -42.15 11.40
CA GLN A 314 39.05 -41.68 10.05
C GLN A 314 39.02 -42.89 9.11
N VAL A 315 38.16 -42.85 8.11
CA VAL A 315 38.35 -43.63 6.89
C VAL A 315 38.22 -42.65 5.73
N GLY A 316 39.35 -42.40 5.09
CA GLY A 316 39.45 -41.59 3.90
C GLY A 316 38.76 -42.28 2.72
N VAL A 317 37.80 -41.63 2.15
CA VAL A 317 37.36 -41.78 0.77
C VAL A 317 37.22 -40.37 0.22
N GLU A 318 37.92 -40.12 -0.88
CA GLU A 318 37.97 -38.85 -1.59
C GLU A 318 36.57 -38.47 -2.07
N GLY A 319 36.01 -37.52 -1.38
CA GLY A 319 34.70 -36.88 -1.59
C GLY A 319 34.48 -36.01 -0.37
N GLU A 320 35.11 -34.82 -0.34
CA GLU A 320 35.09 -33.92 0.79
C GLU A 320 33.65 -33.54 1.18
N VAL A 321 33.15 -34.24 2.20
CA VAL A 321 32.03 -33.78 3.01
C VAL A 321 32.63 -32.81 4.03
N THR A 322 32.54 -31.55 3.81
CA THR A 322 32.92 -30.53 4.78
C THR A 322 31.94 -30.54 5.93
N LEU A 323 32.43 -30.95 7.10
CA LEU A 323 31.76 -30.91 8.39
C LEU A 323 31.43 -29.47 8.75
N VAL A 324 30.22 -29.27 9.21
CA VAL A 324 29.73 -28.00 9.77
C VAL A 324 30.39 -27.80 11.15
N GLU A 325 31.50 -27.10 11.20
CA GLU A 325 31.97 -26.49 12.44
C GLU A 325 31.30 -25.13 12.62
N ASN A 326 30.64 -24.97 13.74
CA ASN A 326 30.07 -23.70 14.23
C ASN A 326 29.00 -23.05 13.37
N ASN A 327 27.89 -23.74 13.04
CA ASN A 327 26.66 -23.13 12.53
C ASN A 327 26.83 -22.09 11.39
N GLN A 328 27.94 -22.07 10.69
CA GLN A 328 28.17 -21.27 9.50
C GLN A 328 28.24 -22.19 8.27
N LEU A 329 27.38 -21.91 7.28
CA LEU A 329 27.48 -22.50 5.95
C LEU A 329 28.85 -22.17 5.36
N VAL A 330 29.82 -23.10 5.43
CA VAL A 330 31.08 -22.97 4.73
C VAL A 330 30.78 -23.15 3.24
N ARG A 331 30.93 -22.10 2.48
CA ARG A 331 30.80 -22.11 1.03
C ARG A 331 32.01 -22.84 0.42
N ASN A 332 31.83 -24.08 0.06
CA ASN A 332 32.62 -24.60 -1.06
C ASN A 332 32.01 -24.03 -2.35
N LYS A 333 32.83 -23.50 -3.24
CA LYS A 333 32.42 -22.81 -4.48
C LYS A 333 31.54 -23.63 -5.43
N ASP A 334 31.36 -24.92 -5.16
CA ASP A 334 30.68 -25.89 -6.03
C ASP A 334 29.40 -26.49 -5.42
N THR A 335 28.97 -26.09 -4.22
CA THR A 335 27.70 -26.55 -3.66
C THR A 335 26.59 -25.59 -4.11
N LEU A 336 25.97 -25.90 -5.23
CA LEU A 336 24.78 -25.26 -5.71
C LEU A 336 23.63 -25.52 -4.70
N ALA A 337 23.17 -24.46 -4.03
CA ALA A 337 21.94 -24.53 -3.25
C ALA A 337 20.78 -24.97 -4.18
N PRO A 338 19.82 -25.78 -3.71
CA PRO A 338 18.70 -26.19 -4.54
C PRO A 338 17.91 -24.97 -5.00
N ASN A 339 17.74 -24.83 -6.32
CA ASN A 339 16.92 -23.76 -6.85
C ASN A 339 15.45 -24.14 -6.74
N LEU A 340 14.75 -23.59 -5.74
CA LEU A 340 13.32 -23.86 -5.50
C LEU A 340 12.40 -23.34 -6.63
N LEU A 341 12.89 -22.54 -7.55
CA LEU A 341 12.11 -22.06 -8.70
C LEU A 341 12.13 -23.03 -9.89
N ALA A 342 13.15 -23.89 -9.99
CA ALA A 342 13.25 -24.85 -11.07
C ALA A 342 12.02 -25.76 -11.12
N ARG A 343 11.63 -26.19 -12.31
CA ARG A 343 10.50 -27.16 -12.48
C ARG A 343 10.79 -28.46 -11.74
N GLN A 344 12.05 -28.89 -11.77
CA GLN A 344 12.57 -30.04 -11.02
C GLN A 344 13.81 -29.61 -10.21
N PRO A 345 13.65 -29.20 -8.94
CA PRO A 345 14.78 -28.84 -8.10
C PRO A 345 15.67 -30.05 -7.85
N ASN A 346 16.98 -29.86 -7.92
CA ASN A 346 17.92 -30.88 -7.52
C ASN A 346 18.17 -30.80 -6.01
N PHE A 347 17.75 -31.82 -5.29
CA PHE A 347 17.90 -31.93 -3.83
C PHE A 347 19.07 -32.80 -3.41
N ASP A 348 19.94 -33.25 -4.35
CA ASP A 348 21.03 -34.17 -4.04
C ASP A 348 22.13 -33.57 -3.14
N PHE A 349 22.20 -32.24 -3.05
CA PHE A 349 23.26 -31.50 -2.34
C PHE A 349 22.78 -30.71 -1.11
N ILE A 350 21.62 -31.04 -0.53
CA ILE A 350 21.16 -30.38 0.69
C ILE A 350 21.92 -30.97 1.90
N CYS A 351 23.05 -30.40 2.23
CA CYS A 351 23.63 -30.50 3.57
C CYS A 351 22.98 -29.42 4.43
N GLY A 352 22.31 -29.82 5.51
CA GLY A 352 21.68 -29.04 6.55
C GLY A 352 21.56 -27.53 6.31
N VAL A 353 20.40 -27.05 5.88
CA VAL A 353 20.15 -25.61 5.80
C VAL A 353 20.16 -25.07 7.23
N SER A 354 21.16 -24.25 7.55
CA SER A 354 21.26 -23.65 8.89
C SER A 354 20.00 -22.87 9.24
N ASN A 355 19.62 -22.93 10.52
CA ASN A 355 18.44 -22.23 11.06
C ASN A 355 18.50 -20.69 10.93
N ASP A 356 19.59 -20.14 10.40
CA ASP A 356 19.88 -18.71 10.32
C ASP A 356 19.50 -18.04 9.00
N ILE A 357 18.57 -18.63 8.23
CA ILE A 357 18.07 -18.00 6.98
C ILE A 357 17.16 -16.80 7.28
N VAL A 358 17.69 -15.82 8.00
CA VAL A 358 16.94 -14.64 8.41
C VAL A 358 16.96 -13.55 7.35
N THR A 359 18.04 -13.44 6.56
CA THR A 359 18.23 -12.33 5.62
C THR A 359 17.66 -12.61 4.23
N ALA A 360 17.32 -11.52 3.50
CA ALA A 360 16.86 -11.60 2.12
C ALA A 360 17.90 -12.27 1.19
N LYS A 361 19.20 -12.11 1.50
CA LYS A 361 20.31 -12.75 0.77
C LYS A 361 20.23 -14.28 0.86
N HIS A 362 20.06 -14.81 2.07
CA HIS A 362 19.95 -16.26 2.26
C HIS A 362 18.71 -16.86 1.57
N ARG A 363 17.59 -16.10 1.56
CA ARG A 363 16.39 -16.54 0.82
C ARG A 363 16.60 -16.55 -0.69
N LEU A 364 17.36 -15.59 -1.23
CA LEU A 364 17.73 -15.60 -2.65
C LEU A 364 18.63 -16.80 -2.99
N GLN A 365 19.50 -17.23 -2.09
CA GLN A 365 20.30 -18.45 -2.26
C GLN A 365 19.44 -19.69 -2.45
N MET A 366 18.29 -19.79 -1.76
CA MET A 366 17.34 -20.88 -1.97
C MET A 366 16.66 -20.83 -3.35
N LEU A 367 16.74 -19.71 -4.05
CA LEU A 367 16.27 -19.53 -5.42
C LEU A 367 17.39 -19.66 -6.46
N GLY A 368 18.59 -20.13 -6.04
CA GLY A 368 19.75 -20.31 -6.90
C GLY A 368 20.66 -19.08 -7.02
N ASP A 369 20.63 -18.17 -6.05
CA ASP A 369 21.32 -16.87 -6.11
C ASP A 369 20.88 -16.02 -7.33
N LEU A 370 21.63 -14.99 -7.67
CA LEU A 370 21.34 -14.14 -8.83
C LEU A 370 21.39 -14.93 -10.15
N GLU A 371 22.45 -15.70 -10.36
CA GLU A 371 22.68 -16.41 -11.61
C GLU A 371 21.67 -17.53 -11.82
N GLY A 372 21.45 -18.37 -10.80
CA GLY A 372 20.48 -19.45 -10.88
C GLY A 372 19.04 -18.97 -11.02
N PHE A 373 18.67 -17.84 -10.36
CA PHE A 373 17.38 -17.21 -10.55
C PHE A 373 17.19 -16.76 -12.01
N VAL A 374 18.14 -16.00 -12.54
CA VAL A 374 18.07 -15.47 -13.92
C VAL A 374 18.05 -16.62 -14.94
N HIS A 375 18.90 -17.63 -14.72
CA HIS A 375 18.96 -18.80 -15.60
C HIS A 375 17.62 -19.54 -15.68
N VAL A 376 17.00 -19.85 -14.53
CA VAL A 376 15.71 -20.57 -14.48
C VAL A 376 14.59 -19.75 -15.13
N VAL A 377 14.49 -18.46 -14.81
CA VAL A 377 13.42 -17.59 -15.37
C VAL A 377 13.54 -17.48 -16.90
N LYS A 378 14.78 -17.38 -17.43
CA LYS A 378 15.00 -17.27 -18.87
C LYS A 378 14.89 -18.60 -19.60
N GLN A 379 15.60 -19.63 -19.12
CA GLN A 379 15.75 -20.89 -19.85
C GLN A 379 14.55 -21.83 -19.65
N GLU A 380 14.04 -21.94 -18.42
CA GLU A 380 12.93 -22.88 -18.17
C GLU A 380 11.56 -22.27 -18.48
N TYR A 381 11.39 -20.96 -18.25
CA TYR A 381 10.09 -20.29 -18.42
C TYR A 381 10.03 -19.31 -19.59
N ASN A 382 11.16 -19.05 -20.26
CA ASN A 382 11.26 -18.10 -21.38
C ASN A 382 10.68 -16.70 -21.05
N VAL A 383 10.85 -16.25 -19.79
CA VAL A 383 10.36 -14.96 -19.31
C VAL A 383 11.51 -13.95 -19.27
N ARG A 384 11.31 -12.78 -19.89
CA ARG A 384 12.27 -11.67 -19.80
C ARG A 384 12.06 -10.89 -18.52
N LEU A 385 13.16 -10.61 -17.82
CA LEU A 385 13.14 -9.76 -16.62
C LEU A 385 12.93 -8.30 -17.00
N ASN A 386 12.24 -7.57 -16.15
CA ASN A 386 12.01 -6.14 -16.30
C ASN A 386 12.77 -5.34 -15.23
N ILE A 387 12.81 -4.03 -15.36
CA ILE A 387 13.51 -3.15 -14.42
C ILE A 387 12.99 -3.31 -12.98
N GLN A 388 11.71 -3.65 -12.81
CA GLN A 388 11.12 -3.93 -11.50
C GLN A 388 11.73 -5.18 -10.86
N SER A 389 12.00 -6.24 -11.65
CA SER A 389 12.68 -7.46 -11.18
C SER A 389 14.08 -7.12 -10.67
N PHE A 390 14.86 -6.36 -11.44
CA PHE A 390 16.21 -5.93 -11.06
C PHE A 390 16.19 -5.04 -9.81
N SER A 391 15.24 -4.12 -9.70
CA SER A 391 15.06 -3.26 -8.52
C SER A 391 14.75 -4.07 -7.24
N LEU A 392 13.99 -5.17 -7.36
CA LEU A 392 13.71 -6.08 -6.25
C LEU A 392 14.95 -6.90 -5.85
N LEU A 393 15.76 -7.32 -6.84
CA LEU A 393 17.00 -8.05 -6.62
C LEU A 393 18.07 -7.22 -5.90
N ILE A 394 18.14 -5.90 -6.12
CA ILE A 394 19.14 -5.01 -5.47
C ILE A 394 19.25 -5.29 -3.97
N GLN A 395 18.12 -5.46 -3.27
CA GLN A 395 18.12 -5.60 -1.82
C GLN A 395 18.51 -7.01 -1.33
N SER A 396 18.40 -8.00 -2.19
CA SER A 396 18.63 -9.42 -1.86
C SER A 396 20.00 -9.91 -2.30
N VAL A 397 20.60 -9.27 -3.31
CA VAL A 397 21.89 -9.66 -3.91
C VAL A 397 23.06 -9.29 -2.99
N SER A 398 24.13 -10.11 -3.04
CA SER A 398 25.37 -9.86 -2.32
C SER A 398 26.16 -8.68 -2.89
N PRO A 399 27.05 -8.02 -2.11
CA PRO A 399 27.90 -6.95 -2.64
C PRO A 399 28.81 -7.38 -3.79
N GLU A 400 29.20 -8.64 -3.80
CA GLU A 400 30.09 -9.24 -4.80
C GLU A 400 29.38 -9.40 -6.15
N ASP A 401 28.09 -9.74 -6.12
CA ASP A 401 27.28 -9.96 -7.32
C ASP A 401 26.58 -8.68 -7.82
N GLU A 402 26.79 -7.55 -7.15
CA GLU A 402 26.16 -6.27 -7.50
C GLU A 402 26.60 -5.77 -8.88
N CYS A 403 27.89 -6.00 -9.26
CA CYS A 403 28.38 -5.63 -10.59
C CYS A 403 27.70 -6.46 -11.68
N LYS A 404 27.55 -7.79 -11.44
CA LYS A 404 26.84 -8.67 -12.37
C LYS A 404 25.36 -8.28 -12.51
N LEU A 405 24.72 -7.90 -11.39
CA LEU A 405 23.34 -7.40 -11.41
C LEU A 405 23.21 -6.15 -12.28
N LEU A 406 24.17 -5.22 -12.19
CA LEU A 406 24.18 -4.00 -12.98
C LEU A 406 24.39 -4.28 -14.47
N GLU A 407 25.27 -5.21 -14.81
CA GLU A 407 25.51 -5.67 -16.19
C GLU A 407 24.23 -6.30 -16.78
N LEU A 408 23.64 -7.25 -16.09
CA LEU A 408 22.39 -7.89 -16.50
C LEU A 408 21.23 -6.88 -16.64
N ALA A 409 21.14 -5.90 -15.74
CA ALA A 409 20.14 -4.86 -15.82
C ALA A 409 20.33 -3.95 -17.06
N ARG A 410 21.59 -3.69 -17.48
CA ARG A 410 21.90 -2.94 -18.68
C ARG A 410 21.55 -3.70 -19.95
N GLU A 411 21.83 -5.00 -19.97
CA GLU A 411 21.57 -5.84 -21.15
C GLU A 411 20.07 -6.03 -21.39
N GLU A 412 19.26 -6.15 -20.36
CA GLU A 412 17.88 -6.58 -20.48
C GLU A 412 16.82 -5.58 -20.04
N GLY A 413 17.12 -4.81 -19.01
CA GLY A 413 16.14 -4.02 -18.30
C GLY A 413 16.13 -2.54 -18.63
N ASN A 414 17.17 -2.01 -19.30
CA ASN A 414 17.39 -0.58 -19.51
C ASN A 414 17.17 0.21 -18.19
N PRO A 415 18.15 0.20 -17.26
CA PRO A 415 18.01 0.74 -15.91
C PRO A 415 17.63 2.22 -15.94
N ASP A 416 16.61 2.56 -15.16
CA ASP A 416 16.10 3.91 -14.99
C ASP A 416 16.80 4.65 -13.82
N THR A 417 16.53 5.93 -13.69
CA THR A 417 17.06 6.76 -12.61
C THR A 417 16.71 6.19 -11.23
N ASP A 418 15.53 5.57 -11.05
CA ASP A 418 15.11 5.01 -9.76
C ASP A 418 15.88 3.74 -9.39
N PHE A 419 16.26 2.93 -10.36
CA PHE A 419 17.15 1.79 -10.16
C PHE A 419 18.52 2.24 -9.61
N TYR A 420 19.16 3.21 -10.25
CA TYR A 420 20.43 3.78 -9.78
C TYR A 420 20.30 4.39 -8.38
N ASN A 421 19.21 5.11 -8.10
CA ASN A 421 18.95 5.69 -6.77
C ASN A 421 18.84 4.61 -5.68
N GLN A 422 18.20 3.47 -5.97
CA GLN A 422 18.12 2.36 -5.03
C GLN A 422 19.49 1.72 -4.79
N LEU A 423 20.29 1.56 -5.84
CA LEU A 423 21.65 1.02 -5.75
C LEU A 423 22.57 1.94 -4.96
N MET A 424 22.54 3.26 -5.23
CA MET A 424 23.26 4.28 -4.45
C MET A 424 22.89 4.21 -2.98
N ARG A 425 21.58 4.15 -2.67
CA ARG A 425 21.10 4.05 -1.29
C ARG A 425 21.65 2.83 -0.59
N LYS A 426 21.64 1.66 -1.23
CA LYS A 426 22.18 0.42 -0.67
C LYS A 426 23.68 0.52 -0.39
N ARG A 427 24.46 1.12 -1.30
CA ARG A 427 25.90 1.36 -1.09
C ARG A 427 26.16 2.29 0.09
N VAL A 428 25.39 3.37 0.19
CA VAL A 428 25.47 4.31 1.32
C VAL A 428 25.12 3.64 2.65
N GLU A 429 24.08 2.80 2.68
CA GLU A 429 23.69 2.05 3.89
C GLU A 429 24.80 1.10 4.38
N ARG A 430 25.60 0.58 3.48
CA ARG A 430 26.80 -0.26 3.80
C ARG A 430 28.03 0.58 4.15
N GLY A 431 27.99 1.89 3.96
CA GLY A 431 29.14 2.78 4.17
C GLY A 431 30.09 2.88 2.96
N ASP A 432 29.72 2.33 1.81
CA ASP A 432 30.48 2.45 0.57
C ASP A 432 30.15 3.76 -0.14
N TYR A 433 30.66 4.85 0.40
CA TYR A 433 30.42 6.20 -0.13
C TYR A 433 31.14 6.46 -1.45
N LYS A 434 32.31 5.81 -1.66
CA LYS A 434 33.06 5.94 -2.91
C LYS A 434 32.30 5.28 -4.07
N GLY A 435 31.90 4.02 -3.86
CA GLY A 435 31.13 3.31 -4.85
C GLY A 435 29.77 3.97 -5.15
N ALA A 436 29.12 4.59 -4.14
CA ALA A 436 27.89 5.35 -4.36
C ALA A 436 28.12 6.59 -5.25
N ASN A 437 29.22 7.32 -5.09
CA ASN A 437 29.54 8.46 -5.95
C ASN A 437 29.90 8.04 -7.39
N GLN A 438 30.63 6.93 -7.56
CA GLN A 438 30.95 6.37 -8.89
C GLN A 438 29.71 6.00 -9.71
N LEU A 439 28.61 5.63 -9.06
CA LEU A 439 27.36 5.36 -9.76
C LEU A 439 26.79 6.60 -10.47
N MET A 440 27.15 7.79 -10.03
CA MET A 440 26.78 9.03 -10.74
C MET A 440 27.43 9.10 -12.12
N ASP A 441 28.71 8.75 -12.22
CA ASP A 441 29.45 8.72 -13.48
C ASP A 441 28.84 7.67 -14.42
N VAL A 442 28.60 6.47 -13.89
CA VAL A 442 27.94 5.37 -14.59
C VAL A 442 26.55 5.75 -15.11
N MET A 443 25.77 6.48 -14.32
CA MET A 443 24.45 6.96 -14.67
C MET A 443 24.50 7.99 -15.80
N ASN A 444 25.47 8.91 -15.74
CA ASN A 444 25.71 9.91 -16.79
C ASN A 444 26.17 9.24 -18.11
N GLU A 445 27.06 8.25 -18.06
CA GLU A 445 27.50 7.47 -19.22
C GLU A 445 26.34 6.77 -19.93
N GLN A 446 25.31 6.36 -19.18
CA GLN A 446 24.11 5.74 -19.72
C GLN A 446 23.03 6.77 -20.14
N GLY A 447 23.35 8.05 -20.12
CA GLY A 447 22.43 9.12 -20.50
C GLY A 447 21.24 9.31 -19.56
N GLN A 448 21.31 8.75 -18.35
CA GLN A 448 20.27 8.92 -17.34
C GLN A 448 20.46 10.22 -16.57
N SER A 449 19.44 11.08 -16.58
CA SER A 449 19.50 12.35 -15.86
C SER A 449 19.29 12.19 -14.37
N PRO A 450 20.19 12.71 -13.51
CA PRO A 450 20.00 12.71 -12.07
C PRO A 450 18.79 13.55 -11.66
N ASN A 451 18.04 13.07 -10.69
CA ASN A 451 16.88 13.78 -10.15
C ASN A 451 17.12 14.19 -8.68
N ILE A 452 16.16 14.89 -8.09
CA ILE A 452 16.25 15.35 -6.70
C ILE A 452 16.48 14.20 -5.70
N VAL A 453 16.03 12.98 -6.01
CA VAL A 453 16.24 11.78 -5.17
C VAL A 453 17.68 11.32 -5.27
N THR A 454 18.30 11.37 -6.47
CA THR A 454 19.72 11.09 -6.70
C THR A 454 20.58 11.98 -5.81
N PHE A 455 20.34 13.29 -5.82
CA PHE A 455 21.03 14.23 -4.93
C PHE A 455 20.73 13.96 -3.44
N GLY A 456 19.52 13.49 -3.11
CA GLY A 456 19.20 13.04 -1.77
C GLY A 456 20.03 11.83 -1.30
N CYS A 457 20.36 10.91 -2.21
CA CYS A 457 21.27 9.79 -1.93
C CYS A 457 22.73 10.27 -1.81
N LEU A 458 23.17 11.13 -2.70
CA LEU A 458 24.53 11.72 -2.66
C LEU A 458 24.74 12.61 -1.42
N ALA A 459 23.73 13.33 -0.94
CA ALA A 459 23.83 14.07 0.31
C ALA A 459 24.21 13.20 1.50
N MET A 460 23.85 11.90 1.50
CA MET A 460 24.24 10.97 2.55
C MET A 460 25.71 10.59 2.50
N THR A 461 26.39 10.72 1.35
CA THR A 461 27.83 10.42 1.20
C THR A 461 28.73 11.55 1.74
N CYS A 462 28.16 12.74 1.96
CA CYS A 462 28.91 13.90 2.45
C CYS A 462 29.29 13.74 3.92
N GLN A 463 30.51 13.18 4.18
CA GLN A 463 31.01 12.91 5.54
C GLN A 463 32.08 13.93 6.00
N THR A 464 32.44 14.89 5.17
CA THR A 464 33.42 15.94 5.53
C THR A 464 32.84 17.34 5.28
N PRO A 465 33.35 18.38 6.00
CA PRO A 465 32.94 19.76 5.75
C PRO A 465 33.10 20.18 4.30
N LYS A 466 34.25 19.84 3.71
CA LYS A 466 34.57 20.15 2.31
C LYS A 466 33.57 19.52 1.35
N SER A 467 33.20 18.25 1.57
CA SER A 467 32.24 17.55 0.70
C SER A 467 30.83 18.14 0.79
N ILE A 468 30.41 18.63 1.95
CA ILE A 468 29.10 19.30 2.11
C ILE A 468 29.04 20.59 1.29
N PHE A 469 30.07 21.44 1.40
CA PHE A 469 30.10 22.71 0.66
C PHE A 469 30.26 22.50 -0.85
N GLN A 470 31.07 21.52 -1.25
CA GLN A 470 31.20 21.16 -2.67
C GLN A 470 29.88 20.66 -3.23
N PHE A 471 29.22 19.75 -2.53
CA PHE A 471 27.91 19.20 -2.92
C PHE A 471 26.85 20.30 -3.11
N LEU A 472 26.81 21.32 -2.22
CA LEU A 472 25.87 22.43 -2.37
C LEU A 472 26.17 23.28 -3.60
N LYS A 473 27.45 23.47 -3.95
CA LYS A 473 27.84 24.16 -5.19
C LYS A 473 27.45 23.34 -6.44
N ASP A 474 27.69 22.02 -6.39
CA ASP A 474 27.42 21.13 -7.51
C ASP A 474 25.92 21.03 -7.81
N ILE A 475 25.07 20.94 -6.79
CA ILE A 475 23.61 20.89 -6.96
C ILE A 475 23.07 22.22 -7.51
N GLU A 476 23.61 23.37 -7.03
CA GLU A 476 23.26 24.70 -7.56
C GLU A 476 23.73 24.84 -9.04
N ALA A 477 24.93 24.35 -9.39
CA ALA A 477 25.43 24.34 -10.75
C ALA A 477 24.58 23.50 -11.72
N CYS A 478 23.97 22.43 -11.22
CA CYS A 478 22.99 21.63 -11.97
C CYS A 478 21.61 22.30 -12.10
N GLY A 479 21.42 23.51 -11.55
CA GLY A 479 20.13 24.21 -11.58
C GLY A 479 19.04 23.61 -10.69
N ILE A 480 19.40 22.71 -9.79
CA ILE A 480 18.45 22.02 -8.89
C ILE A 480 18.48 22.71 -7.53
N CYS A 481 17.32 23.14 -7.04
CA CYS A 481 17.20 23.66 -5.69
C CYS A 481 17.15 22.52 -4.66
N PRO A 482 18.02 22.52 -3.62
CA PRO A 482 17.97 21.55 -2.54
C PRO A 482 16.60 21.58 -1.87
N ASN A 483 16.02 20.40 -1.60
CA ASN A 483 14.79 20.29 -0.85
C ASN A 483 15.07 20.08 0.64
N LEU A 484 14.01 20.12 1.46
CA LEU A 484 14.10 19.96 2.90
C LEU A 484 14.73 18.61 3.33
N VAL A 485 14.48 17.54 2.53
CA VAL A 485 15.05 16.21 2.80
C VAL A 485 16.58 16.23 2.67
N ILE A 486 17.09 16.84 1.59
CA ILE A 486 18.55 17.01 1.36
C ILE A 486 19.15 17.82 2.50
N MET A 487 18.58 18.99 2.83
CA MET A 487 19.07 19.84 3.90
C MET A 487 19.09 19.13 5.27
N THR A 488 18.04 18.37 5.57
CA THR A 488 17.97 17.58 6.82
C THR A 488 19.05 16.49 6.87
N LYS A 489 19.36 15.84 5.75
CA LYS A 489 20.46 14.86 5.67
C LYS A 489 21.83 15.49 5.87
N LEU A 490 22.09 16.63 5.24
CA LEU A 490 23.35 17.38 5.42
C LEU A 490 23.49 17.87 6.86
N ILE A 491 22.43 18.39 7.48
CA ILE A 491 22.43 18.79 8.90
C ILE A 491 22.71 17.59 9.80
N LYS A 492 22.12 16.43 9.51
CA LYS A 492 22.37 15.20 10.28
C LYS A 492 23.84 14.77 10.18
N ASN A 493 24.45 14.86 9.01
CA ASN A 493 25.88 14.56 8.82
C ASN A 493 26.77 15.58 9.54
N ALA A 494 26.48 16.87 9.42
CA ALA A 494 27.19 17.94 10.15
C ALA A 494 27.05 17.77 11.68
N SER A 495 25.89 17.33 12.14
CA SER A 495 25.65 17.04 13.57
C SER A 495 26.51 15.88 14.09
N ARG A 496 26.72 14.84 13.27
CA ARG A 496 27.63 13.73 13.60
C ARG A 496 29.09 14.17 13.70
N MET A 497 29.48 15.13 12.86
CA MET A 497 30.84 15.73 12.89
C MET A 497 31.03 16.67 14.06
N LYS A 498 30.01 16.96 14.88
CA LYS A 498 30.01 17.91 16.00
C LYS A 498 30.49 19.33 15.57
N ARG A 499 30.08 19.79 14.37
CA ARG A 499 30.49 21.09 13.80
C ARG A 499 29.33 22.09 13.81
N PRO A 500 29.20 22.93 14.86
CA PRO A 500 28.13 23.93 15.00
C PRO A 500 28.15 25.00 13.89
N ASP A 501 29.34 25.37 13.41
CA ASP A 501 29.52 26.31 12.30
C ASP A 501 28.85 25.82 11.00
N ILE A 502 29.01 24.54 10.69
CA ILE A 502 28.42 23.96 9.47
C ILE A 502 26.90 23.86 9.63
N VAL A 503 26.43 23.39 10.80
CA VAL A 503 24.98 23.31 11.08
C VAL A 503 24.34 24.70 10.98
N LEU A 504 25.00 25.76 11.51
CA LEU A 504 24.53 27.14 11.37
C LEU A 504 24.47 27.59 9.93
N ASN A 505 25.52 27.32 9.13
CA ASN A 505 25.55 27.68 7.73
C ASN A 505 24.44 26.97 6.92
N LEU A 506 24.21 25.67 7.21
CA LEU A 506 23.12 24.90 6.57
C LEU A 506 21.74 25.45 6.94
N LEU A 507 21.54 25.87 8.19
CA LEU A 507 20.28 26.51 8.61
C LEU A 507 20.06 27.86 7.94
N LYS A 508 21.12 28.68 7.80
CA LYS A 508 21.07 29.94 7.04
C LYS A 508 20.75 29.69 5.56
N THR A 509 21.34 28.65 4.98
CA THR A 509 21.06 28.23 3.60
C THR A 509 19.61 27.78 3.45
N THR A 510 19.07 27.03 4.41
CA THR A 510 17.65 26.61 4.44
C THR A 510 16.70 27.82 4.49
N ASP A 511 17.03 28.85 5.30
CA ASP A 511 16.23 30.09 5.38
C ASP A 511 16.35 30.91 4.07
N ARG A 512 17.54 30.94 3.41
CA ARG A 512 17.77 31.57 2.11
C ARG A 512 16.93 30.96 1.00
N TYR A 513 16.76 29.62 0.99
CA TYR A 513 15.87 28.91 0.05
C TYR A 513 14.41 28.97 0.45
N GLN A 514 14.05 29.67 1.52
CA GLN A 514 12.69 29.81 2.03
C GLN A 514 12.01 28.44 2.34
N LEU A 515 12.81 27.42 2.65
CA LEU A 515 12.31 26.10 3.00
C LEU A 515 11.75 26.13 4.42
N GLU A 516 10.50 25.69 4.57
CA GLU A 516 9.89 25.56 5.90
C GLU A 516 10.36 24.29 6.59
N PRO A 517 11.09 24.41 7.75
CA PRO A 517 11.54 23.24 8.51
C PRO A 517 10.35 22.39 8.98
N ASP A 518 10.37 21.12 8.65
CA ASP A 518 9.43 20.13 9.18
C ASP A 518 9.80 19.68 10.58
N ILE A 519 8.91 18.91 11.21
CA ILE A 519 9.10 18.33 12.54
C ILE A 519 10.36 17.46 12.59
N HIS A 520 10.71 16.79 11.48
CA HIS A 520 11.86 15.89 11.43
C HIS A 520 13.17 16.67 11.41
N MET A 521 13.25 17.76 10.66
CA MET A 521 14.41 18.66 10.66
C MET A 521 14.59 19.32 12.01
N LEU A 522 13.50 19.86 12.61
CA LEU A 522 13.54 20.49 13.92
C LEU A 522 14.00 19.50 15.00
N LYS A 523 13.51 18.27 15.01
CA LYS A 523 14.00 17.21 15.91
C LYS A 523 15.49 16.91 15.71
N THR A 524 15.98 16.93 14.46
CA THR A 524 17.39 16.69 14.16
C THR A 524 18.27 17.81 14.73
N VAL A 525 17.85 19.06 14.56
CA VAL A 525 18.55 20.24 15.09
C VAL A 525 18.49 20.27 16.63
N GLU A 526 17.35 19.96 17.22
CA GLU A 526 17.16 19.89 18.66
C GLU A 526 18.03 18.79 19.30
N ASN A 527 18.09 17.61 18.68
CA ASN A 527 18.98 16.55 19.13
C ASN A 527 20.45 16.95 19.05
N PHE A 528 20.84 17.70 18.00
CA PHE A 528 22.19 18.26 17.92
C PHE A 528 22.45 19.24 19.07
N TYR A 529 21.54 20.19 19.31
CA TYR A 529 21.64 21.17 20.41
C TYR A 529 21.84 20.48 21.76
N ARG A 530 20.96 19.52 22.10
CA ARG A 530 21.02 18.78 23.36
C ARG A 530 22.32 17.97 23.53
N ASN A 531 22.73 17.27 22.47
CA ASN A 531 23.92 16.45 22.50
C ASN A 531 25.18 17.28 22.57
N TYR A 532 25.24 18.41 21.87
CA TYR A 532 26.39 19.30 21.90
C TYR A 532 26.47 20.06 23.23
N SER A 533 25.36 20.51 23.81
CA SER A 533 25.31 21.12 25.15
C SER A 533 25.78 20.15 26.21
N ARG A 534 25.34 18.88 26.18
CA ARG A 534 25.80 17.83 27.10
C ARG A 534 27.30 17.56 26.93
N PHE A 535 27.80 17.60 25.72
CA PHE A 535 29.21 17.41 25.44
C PHE A 535 30.05 18.53 26.00
N ILE A 536 29.66 19.81 25.84
CA ILE A 536 30.32 20.96 26.46
C ILE A 536 30.35 20.81 27.99
N ALA A 537 29.20 20.57 28.60
CA ALA A 537 29.11 20.41 30.07
C ALA A 537 29.93 19.24 30.60
N ALA A 538 30.05 18.13 29.86
CA ALA A 538 30.88 16.99 30.25
C ALA A 538 32.37 17.30 30.19
N VAL A 539 32.79 18.13 29.23
CA VAL A 539 34.19 18.59 29.15
C VAL A 539 34.51 19.62 30.24
N GLU A 540 33.64 20.59 30.46
CA GLU A 540 33.80 21.61 31.52
C GLU A 540 33.89 20.97 32.93
N ASN A 541 33.10 19.89 33.15
CA ASN A 541 33.12 19.14 34.41
C ASN A 541 34.27 18.10 34.51
N GLY A 542 35.20 18.07 33.57
CA GLY A 542 36.35 17.16 33.57
C GLY A 542 36.01 15.65 33.47
N LYS A 543 34.74 15.31 33.17
CA LYS A 543 34.27 13.92 33.06
C LYS A 543 34.73 13.20 31.77
N VAL A 544 35.13 13.95 30.76
CA VAL A 544 35.69 13.41 29.51
C VAL A 544 37.22 13.61 29.59
N ARG A 545 37.96 12.55 29.86
CA ARG A 545 39.41 12.53 29.65
C ARG A 545 39.67 12.42 28.15
N VAL A 546 40.00 13.52 27.52
CA VAL A 546 40.43 13.56 26.12
C VAL A 546 41.78 12.82 26.02
N ARG A 547 41.81 11.64 25.41
CA ARG A 547 43.06 10.91 25.11
C ARG A 547 43.81 11.65 24.01
N GLY A 548 45.14 11.52 23.97
CA GLY A 548 46.02 12.33 23.12
C GLY A 548 45.68 12.46 21.64
N SER A 549 44.95 11.50 21.03
CA SER A 549 44.46 11.59 19.66
C SER A 549 43.21 12.50 19.48
N GLU A 550 42.55 12.91 20.57
CA GLU A 550 41.37 13.77 20.60
C GLU A 550 41.66 15.20 21.08
N SER A 551 42.94 15.53 21.30
CA SER A 551 43.38 16.88 21.69
C SER A 551 42.91 17.96 20.71
N TRP A 552 42.82 17.62 19.42
CA TRP A 552 42.26 18.50 18.39
C TRP A 552 40.77 18.80 18.62
N LEU A 553 40.00 17.84 19.14
CA LEU A 553 38.59 18.02 19.51
C LEU A 553 38.43 19.03 20.66
N TYR A 554 39.35 19.04 21.63
CA TYR A 554 39.35 19.99 22.75
C TYR A 554 39.70 21.41 22.27
N GLN A 555 40.69 21.54 21.36
CA GLN A 555 41.07 22.81 20.75
C GLN A 555 39.90 23.32 19.87
N GLU A 556 39.34 22.46 19.07
CA GLU A 556 38.19 22.79 18.20
C GLU A 556 36.93 23.13 19.00
N MET A 557 36.78 22.60 20.23
CA MET A 557 35.73 23.00 21.16
C MET A 557 35.93 24.40 21.71
N LYS A 558 37.16 24.75 22.12
CA LYS A 558 37.49 26.07 22.59
C LYS A 558 37.23 27.14 21.54
N ASP A 559 37.56 26.81 20.27
CA ASP A 559 37.28 27.62 19.11
C ASP A 559 35.82 27.54 18.64
N GLY A 560 35.11 26.47 19.01
CA GLY A 560 33.70 26.19 18.64
C GLY A 560 32.65 26.80 19.57
N GLN A 561 33.05 27.20 20.80
CA GLN A 561 32.11 27.80 21.76
C GLN A 561 31.42 29.07 21.21
N PRO A 562 32.12 30.05 20.61
CA PRO A 562 31.47 31.21 20.02
C PRO A 562 30.61 30.84 18.80
N LYS A 563 31.00 29.81 18.06
CA LYS A 563 30.22 29.30 16.92
C LYS A 563 28.94 28.61 17.38
N PHE A 564 28.99 27.90 18.50
CA PHE A 564 27.81 27.29 19.11
C PHE A 564 26.85 28.32 19.67
N THR A 565 27.36 29.39 20.30
CA THR A 565 26.56 30.53 20.78
C THR A 565 25.81 31.18 19.61
N ALA A 566 26.51 31.47 18.52
CA ALA A 566 25.89 32.01 17.29
C ALA A 566 24.84 31.07 16.70
N PHE A 567 25.06 29.74 16.75
CA PHE A 567 24.08 28.74 16.36
C PHE A 567 22.83 28.79 17.27
N CYS A 568 23.02 28.85 18.58
CA CYS A 568 21.92 28.93 19.56
C CYS A 568 21.06 30.18 19.37
N GLU A 569 21.67 31.33 19.12
CA GLU A 569 20.97 32.60 18.87
C GLU A 569 20.13 32.49 17.58
N PHE A 570 20.75 32.01 16.51
CA PHE A 570 20.03 31.81 15.23
C PHE A 570 18.89 30.83 15.37
N TYR A 571 19.09 29.70 16.04
CA TYR A 571 18.07 28.66 16.27
C TYR A 571 16.89 29.22 17.11
N LYS A 572 17.16 29.97 18.18
CA LYS A 572 16.12 30.65 18.97
C LYS A 572 15.33 31.65 18.12
N LYS A 573 16.02 32.43 17.27
CA LYS A 573 15.40 33.39 16.34
C LYS A 573 14.51 32.68 15.33
N LEU A 574 14.94 31.55 14.78
CA LEU A 574 14.19 30.73 13.82
C LEU A 574 12.92 30.15 14.47
N LEU A 575 13.01 29.63 15.68
CA LEU A 575 11.84 29.13 16.44
C LEU A 575 10.82 30.23 16.72
N ARG A 576 11.28 31.44 17.10
CA ARG A 576 10.39 32.61 17.37
C ARG A 576 9.71 33.07 16.08
N LYS A 577 10.45 33.20 14.97
CA LYS A 577 9.92 33.63 13.66
C LYS A 577 8.77 32.74 13.19
N ARG A 578 8.80 31.45 13.54
CA ARG A 578 7.86 30.44 13.02
C ARG A 578 6.80 29.99 14.04
N ASN A 579 6.77 30.58 15.23
CA ASN A 579 5.79 30.27 16.28
C ASN A 579 5.69 28.77 16.61
N VAL A 580 6.80 28.02 16.44
CA VAL A 580 6.85 26.57 16.65
C VAL A 580 7.06 26.32 18.14
N LYS A 581 6.03 25.79 18.81
CA LYS A 581 6.19 25.20 20.14
C LYS A 581 6.79 23.80 19.93
N LEU A 582 8.07 23.63 20.26
CA LEU A 582 8.65 22.29 20.38
C LEU A 582 7.86 21.53 21.46
N PRO A 583 7.49 20.26 21.23
CA PRO A 583 6.91 19.46 22.28
C PRO A 583 7.91 19.39 23.44
N SER A 584 7.54 19.92 24.60
CA SER A 584 8.34 19.82 25.80
C SER A 584 8.60 18.34 26.11
N HIS A 585 9.87 18.00 26.32
CA HIS A 585 10.20 16.65 26.76
C HIS A 585 9.54 16.42 28.13
N PRO A 586 8.95 15.23 28.42
CA PRO A 586 8.32 14.96 29.72
C PRO A 586 9.21 15.28 30.94
N TRP A 587 10.53 15.28 30.76
CA TRP A 587 11.53 15.60 31.81
C TRP A 587 11.93 17.07 31.87
N ASP A 588 11.51 17.94 30.96
CA ASP A 588 11.85 19.36 30.96
C ASP A 588 11.22 20.11 32.17
N GLN A 589 10.12 19.57 32.72
CA GLN A 589 9.49 20.09 33.93
C GLN A 589 10.30 19.82 35.22
N TYR A 590 11.31 18.94 35.15
CA TYR A 590 12.21 18.63 36.28
C TYR A 590 13.61 19.23 36.13
N SER A 591 13.87 20.00 35.06
CA SER A 591 15.18 20.63 34.80
C SER A 591 15.27 22.09 35.26
N THR A 592 14.25 22.60 35.96
CA THR A 592 14.25 23.94 36.62
C THR A 592 14.39 23.78 38.11
N THR A 593 15.52 23.23 38.55
CA THR A 593 16.09 23.45 39.92
C THR A 593 17.61 23.48 39.80
#